data_b0dbf40074869f4372c7d36063e682ec
#
_entry.id   b0dbf40074869f4372c7d36063e682ec
#
_cell.length_a   1.000
_cell.length_b   1.000
_cell.length_c   1.000
_cell.angle_alpha   90.00
_cell.angle_beta   90.00
_cell.angle_gamma   90.00
#
_symmetry.space_group_name_H-M   'P 1'
#
loop_
_entity.id
_entity.type
_entity.pdbx_description
1 polymer ?
#
loop_
_entity_poly.entity_id
_entity_poly.type
_entity_poly.pdbx_seq_one_letter_code
_entity_poly.pdbx_strand_id
1 'polypeptide(L)'
;KRITKMEFQLNLEFELDDQRFTVETLASDFESHQDKLADIVREEGRILVATSAVKDSGDYSEPLIRLAGQWLRKLQWIIAGDSETIPFRNSEQCFAFMPAGGGVEISLFEGTELEVEDYIFEPVTVRLETLVRASVEMGDALVGLIEKIDASLLESDEDCKDLKSDLEESKKAWH
;
A
#
# COMPACT_ATOMS: atom_id res chain seq x y z
N LYS A 1 -7.78 30.84 -11.87
CA LYS A 1 -7.90 29.36 -12.04
C LYS A 1 -7.17 28.70 -10.89
N ARG A 2 -7.92 28.11 -9.96
CA ARG A 2 -7.32 27.27 -8.91
C ARG A 2 -6.75 26.03 -9.58
N ILE A 3 -5.44 25.87 -9.54
CA ILE A 3 -4.78 24.62 -9.87
C ILE A 3 -5.06 23.70 -8.69
N THR A 4 -5.93 22.71 -8.89
CA THR A 4 -6.16 21.68 -7.88
C THR A 4 -4.86 20.89 -7.79
N LYS A 5 -4.13 21.03 -6.69
CA LYS A 5 -2.99 20.16 -6.41
C LYS A 5 -3.54 18.76 -6.31
N MET A 6 -2.99 17.83 -7.09
CA MET A 6 -3.32 16.43 -6.97
C MET A 6 -2.98 15.98 -5.56
N GLU A 7 -4.00 15.59 -4.79
CA GLU A 7 -3.80 15.07 -3.45
C GLU A 7 -3.06 13.73 -3.50
N PHE A 8 -2.38 13.41 -2.42
CA PHE A 8 -1.74 12.11 -2.24
C PHE A 8 -2.78 11.00 -2.33
N GLN A 9 -2.53 10.03 -3.20
CA GLN A 9 -3.39 8.88 -3.38
C GLN A 9 -2.56 7.60 -3.38
N LEU A 10 -3.15 6.54 -2.86
CA LEU A 10 -2.60 5.19 -2.90
C LEU A 10 -3.54 4.27 -3.65
N ASN A 11 -2.98 3.46 -4.52
CA ASN A 11 -3.71 2.44 -5.26
C ASN A 11 -2.93 1.13 -5.22
N LEU A 12 -3.66 0.03 -5.19
CA LEU A 12 -3.06 -1.29 -5.27
C LEU A 12 -3.24 -1.85 -6.67
N GLU A 13 -2.18 -2.41 -7.21
CA GLU A 13 -2.17 -2.99 -8.55
C GLU A 13 -1.62 -4.41 -8.49
N PHE A 14 -2.48 -5.38 -8.83
CA PHE A 14 -2.07 -6.77 -8.95
C PHE A 14 -1.51 -7.07 -10.33
N GLU A 15 -0.55 -7.96 -10.38
CA GLU A 15 -0.04 -8.56 -11.62
C GLU A 15 -0.66 -9.95 -11.76
N LEU A 16 -1.55 -10.10 -12.75
CA LEU A 16 -2.29 -11.34 -13.01
C LEU A 16 -2.08 -11.73 -14.47
N ASP A 17 -1.57 -12.92 -14.72
CA ASP A 17 -1.30 -13.42 -16.08
C ASP A 17 -0.50 -12.42 -16.95
N ASP A 18 0.57 -11.85 -16.38
CA ASP A 18 1.44 -10.86 -17.01
C ASP A 18 0.74 -9.52 -17.37
N GLN A 19 -0.44 -9.27 -16.80
CA GLN A 19 -1.18 -8.02 -16.96
C GLN A 19 -1.37 -7.37 -15.59
N ARG A 20 -1.47 -6.05 -15.57
CA ARG A 20 -1.64 -5.28 -14.33
C ARG A 20 -3.05 -4.73 -14.22
N PHE A 21 -3.66 -4.93 -13.06
CA PHE A 21 -5.03 -4.50 -12.75
C PHE A 21 -5.06 -3.82 -11.39
N THR A 22 -5.68 -2.64 -11.31
CA THR A 22 -5.91 -2.01 -10.01
C THR A 22 -6.99 -2.77 -9.25
N VAL A 23 -6.94 -2.69 -7.92
CA VAL A 23 -7.98 -3.28 -7.06
C VAL A 23 -9.35 -2.70 -7.39
N GLU A 24 -9.40 -1.40 -7.71
CA GLU A 24 -10.65 -0.75 -8.13
C GLU A 24 -11.25 -1.39 -9.38
N THR A 25 -10.44 -1.62 -10.41
CA THR A 25 -10.88 -2.30 -11.65
C THR A 25 -11.35 -3.73 -11.36
N LEU A 26 -10.60 -4.47 -10.55
CA LEU A 26 -10.95 -5.86 -10.19
C LEU A 26 -12.26 -5.92 -9.40
N ALA A 27 -12.53 -4.94 -8.56
CA ALA A 27 -13.76 -4.88 -7.77
C ALA A 27 -14.96 -4.46 -8.61
N SER A 28 -14.80 -3.47 -9.50
CA SER A 28 -15.88 -2.95 -10.32
C SER A 28 -16.26 -3.89 -11.46
N ASP A 29 -15.34 -4.69 -11.97
CA ASP A 29 -15.53 -5.66 -13.04
C ASP A 29 -15.16 -7.07 -12.56
N PHE A 30 -15.65 -7.40 -11.38
CA PHE A 30 -15.29 -8.63 -10.67
C PHE A 30 -15.59 -9.90 -11.48
N GLU A 31 -16.76 -9.98 -12.12
CA GLU A 31 -17.18 -11.17 -12.86
C GLU A 31 -16.24 -11.49 -14.04
N SER A 32 -15.72 -10.45 -14.70
CA SER A 32 -14.80 -10.62 -15.84
C SER A 32 -13.43 -11.13 -15.40
N HIS A 33 -13.05 -10.93 -14.14
CA HIS A 33 -11.72 -11.28 -13.62
C HIS A 33 -11.73 -12.39 -12.58
N GLN A 34 -12.89 -12.92 -12.25
CA GLN A 34 -13.06 -13.89 -11.16
C GLN A 34 -12.13 -15.10 -11.28
N ASP A 35 -11.96 -15.63 -12.49
CA ASP A 35 -11.08 -16.78 -12.74
C ASP A 35 -9.60 -16.50 -12.43
N LYS A 36 -9.18 -15.26 -12.59
CA LYS A 36 -7.80 -14.82 -12.33
C LYS A 36 -7.52 -14.62 -10.84
N LEU A 37 -8.58 -14.49 -10.03
CA LEU A 37 -8.49 -14.15 -8.61
C LEU A 37 -8.56 -15.37 -7.67
N ALA A 38 -8.61 -16.58 -8.23
CA ALA A 38 -8.71 -17.81 -7.43
C ALA A 38 -7.57 -17.96 -6.40
N ASP A 39 -6.36 -17.56 -6.78
CA ASP A 39 -5.17 -17.65 -5.92
C ASP A 39 -4.68 -16.27 -5.44
N ILE A 40 -5.60 -15.36 -5.16
CA ILE A 40 -5.28 -13.96 -4.80
C ILE A 40 -4.23 -13.83 -3.68
N VAL A 41 -4.22 -14.77 -2.74
CA VAL A 41 -3.29 -14.74 -1.60
C VAL A 41 -1.83 -14.93 -2.01
N ARG A 42 -1.59 -15.49 -3.20
CA ARG A 42 -0.26 -15.73 -3.75
C ARG A 42 0.14 -14.72 -4.81
N GLU A 43 -0.82 -13.88 -5.24
CA GLU A 43 -0.56 -12.94 -6.33
C GLU A 43 0.29 -11.78 -5.87
N GLU A 44 1.17 -11.37 -6.75
CA GLU A 44 2.08 -10.26 -6.53
C GLU A 44 1.53 -8.98 -7.16
N GLY A 45 2.09 -7.86 -6.75
CA GLY A 45 1.71 -6.56 -7.25
C GLY A 45 2.51 -5.45 -6.61
N ARG A 46 1.97 -4.25 -6.67
CA ARG A 46 2.64 -3.06 -6.12
C ARG A 46 1.66 -2.04 -5.57
N ILE A 47 2.17 -1.17 -4.73
CA ILE A 47 1.45 0.00 -4.25
C ILE A 47 1.82 1.16 -5.17
N LEU A 48 0.82 1.77 -5.81
CA LEU A 48 0.98 2.97 -6.61
C LEU A 48 0.83 4.20 -5.72
N VAL A 49 1.86 5.03 -5.71
CA VAL A 49 1.87 6.30 -4.99
C VAL A 49 1.69 7.42 -6.01
N ALA A 50 0.61 8.17 -5.89
CA ALA A 50 0.31 9.27 -6.81
C ALA A 50 0.32 10.60 -6.06
N THR A 51 1.23 11.49 -6.44
CA THR A 51 1.26 12.90 -6.02
C THR A 51 1.75 13.73 -7.20
N SER A 52 1.64 15.05 -7.09
CA SER A 52 2.19 15.96 -8.12
C SER A 52 3.72 15.85 -8.23
N ALA A 53 4.40 15.35 -7.20
CA ALA A 53 5.86 15.26 -7.15
C ALA A 53 6.41 13.87 -7.52
N VAL A 54 5.58 12.82 -7.46
CA VAL A 54 5.99 11.45 -7.78
C VAL A 54 5.69 11.13 -9.22
N LYS A 55 6.74 10.90 -10.01
CA LYS A 55 6.63 10.53 -11.43
C LYS A 55 6.77 9.04 -11.66
N ASP A 56 7.44 8.34 -10.76
CA ASP A 56 7.70 6.91 -10.84
C ASP A 56 7.35 6.26 -9.51
N SER A 57 6.36 5.38 -9.53
CA SER A 57 5.91 4.61 -8.35
C SER A 57 6.71 3.33 -8.13
N GLY A 58 7.71 3.08 -8.97
CA GLY A 58 8.52 1.88 -8.94
C GLY A 58 7.97 0.75 -9.81
N ASP A 59 8.88 -0.05 -10.35
CA ASP A 59 8.55 -1.24 -11.12
C ASP A 59 9.03 -2.47 -10.35
N TYR A 60 8.13 -2.99 -9.51
CA TYR A 60 8.41 -4.12 -8.64
C TYR A 60 7.17 -5.01 -8.51
N SER A 61 7.39 -6.24 -8.08
CA SER A 61 6.33 -7.19 -7.75
C SER A 61 6.60 -7.81 -6.39
N GLU A 62 5.73 -7.51 -5.43
CA GLU A 62 5.78 -8.03 -4.08
C GLU A 62 4.48 -8.76 -3.74
N PRO A 63 4.48 -9.72 -2.80
CA PRO A 63 3.25 -10.30 -2.29
C PRO A 63 2.35 -9.16 -1.79
N LEU A 64 1.30 -8.83 -2.55
CA LEU A 64 0.61 -7.56 -2.38
C LEU A 64 -0.21 -7.49 -1.09
N ILE A 65 -0.90 -8.56 -0.73
CA ILE A 65 -1.69 -8.60 0.51
C ILE A 65 -0.77 -8.40 1.72
N ARG A 66 0.38 -9.05 1.71
CA ARG A 66 1.39 -8.90 2.74
C ARG A 66 1.95 -7.48 2.79
N LEU A 67 2.28 -6.91 1.63
CA LEU A 67 2.84 -5.55 1.54
C LEU A 67 1.85 -4.52 2.09
N ALA A 68 0.58 -4.61 1.70
CA ALA A 68 -0.47 -3.73 2.20
C ALA A 68 -0.66 -3.88 3.71
N GLY A 69 -0.62 -5.11 4.21
CA GLY A 69 -0.69 -5.40 5.65
C GLY A 69 0.47 -4.77 6.41
N GLN A 70 1.69 -4.89 5.91
CA GLN A 70 2.87 -4.25 6.50
C GLN A 70 2.77 -2.73 6.51
N TRP A 71 2.27 -2.15 5.42
CA TRP A 71 2.02 -0.71 5.34
C TRP A 71 1.09 -0.25 6.47
N LEU A 72 -0.04 -0.92 6.64
CA LEU A 72 -1.01 -0.60 7.68
C LEU A 72 -0.47 -0.84 9.09
N ARG A 73 0.33 -1.87 9.26
CA ARG A 73 1.00 -2.14 10.53
C ARG A 73 1.96 -1.00 10.90
N LYS A 74 2.80 -0.58 9.95
CA LYS A 74 3.76 0.52 10.17
C LYS A 74 3.04 1.85 10.38
N LEU A 75 1.89 2.05 9.75
CA LEU A 75 1.09 3.26 9.91
C LEU A 75 0.76 3.55 11.37
N GLN A 76 0.52 2.53 12.17
CA GLN A 76 0.25 2.69 13.60
C GLN A 76 1.38 3.41 14.33
N TRP A 77 2.62 3.04 14.01
CA TRP A 77 3.83 3.65 14.58
C TRP A 77 4.10 5.04 14.00
N ILE A 78 3.81 5.24 12.73
CA ILE A 78 3.93 6.54 12.07
C ILE A 78 2.97 7.54 12.72
N ILE A 79 1.74 7.12 13.02
CA ILE A 79 0.76 7.94 13.76
C ILE A 79 1.31 8.32 15.14
N ALA A 80 2.04 7.42 15.79
CA ALA A 80 2.66 7.68 17.09
C ALA A 80 3.91 8.58 16.99
N GLY A 81 4.36 8.93 15.79
CA GLY A 81 5.50 9.83 15.58
C GLY A 81 6.83 9.15 15.30
N ASP A 82 6.82 7.84 15.05
CA ASP A 82 8.04 7.08 14.78
C ASP A 82 8.40 7.11 13.29
N SER A 83 9.68 6.97 13.00
CA SER A 83 10.18 6.68 11.65
C SER A 83 10.05 5.19 11.40
N GLU A 84 9.61 4.81 10.20
CA GLU A 84 9.43 3.42 9.84
C GLU A 84 9.93 3.13 8.42
N THR A 85 10.25 1.87 8.17
CA THR A 85 10.65 1.38 6.86
C THR A 85 9.91 0.09 6.54
N ILE A 86 9.71 -0.16 5.24
CA ILE A 86 9.16 -1.42 4.73
C ILE A 86 10.13 -1.97 3.70
N PRO A 87 11.08 -2.83 4.12
CA PRO A 87 11.98 -3.49 3.18
C PRO A 87 11.22 -4.52 2.37
N PHE A 88 11.54 -4.60 1.07
CA PHE A 88 10.89 -5.55 0.17
C PHE A 88 11.49 -6.96 0.33
N ARG A 89 10.67 -7.94 0.04
CA ARG A 89 11.04 -9.36 0.11
C ARG A 89 11.71 -9.84 -1.18
N ASN A 90 11.20 -9.36 -2.33
CA ASN A 90 11.62 -9.87 -3.64
C ASN A 90 12.74 -9.04 -4.29
N SER A 91 13.11 -7.92 -3.71
CA SER A 91 14.16 -7.05 -4.21
C SER A 91 14.80 -6.25 -3.08
N GLU A 92 15.92 -5.59 -3.38
CA GLU A 92 16.57 -4.67 -2.45
C GLU A 92 15.99 -3.25 -2.58
N GLN A 93 14.67 -3.15 -2.38
CA GLN A 93 13.95 -1.88 -2.36
C GLN A 93 13.28 -1.69 -1.02
N CYS A 94 12.99 -0.45 -0.69
CA CYS A 94 12.46 -0.10 0.62
C CYS A 94 11.60 1.17 0.54
N PHE A 95 10.43 1.15 1.18
CA PHE A 95 9.71 2.37 1.53
C PHE A 95 10.27 2.92 2.84
N ALA A 96 10.38 4.23 2.95
CA ALA A 96 10.71 4.90 4.19
C ALA A 96 9.68 5.99 4.52
N PHE A 97 9.41 6.13 5.80
CA PHE A 97 8.50 7.12 6.36
C PHE A 97 9.22 7.84 7.49
N MET A 98 9.32 9.16 7.39
CA MET A 98 9.98 9.97 8.41
C MET A 98 9.10 11.16 8.82
N PRO A 99 8.93 11.42 10.12
CA PRO A 99 8.25 12.64 10.58
C PRO A 99 8.97 13.88 10.04
N ALA A 100 8.20 14.84 9.53
CA ALA A 100 8.76 16.07 8.97
C ALA A 100 7.77 17.23 9.13
N GLY A 101 8.07 18.18 10.00
CA GLY A 101 7.39 19.47 10.05
C GLY A 101 5.85 19.44 10.06
N GLY A 102 5.23 18.55 10.83
CA GLY A 102 3.77 18.39 10.88
C GLY A 102 3.18 17.43 9.84
N GLY A 103 4.04 16.76 9.07
CA GLY A 103 3.68 15.75 8.11
C GLY A 103 4.60 14.55 8.17
N VAL A 104 4.58 13.76 7.11
CA VAL A 104 5.42 12.59 6.93
C VAL A 104 6.09 12.66 5.57
N GLU A 105 7.39 12.45 5.54
CA GLU A 105 8.14 12.26 4.29
C GLU A 105 8.09 10.79 3.92
N ILE A 106 7.66 10.52 2.69
CA ILE A 106 7.61 9.18 2.12
C ILE A 106 8.59 9.11 0.97
N SER A 107 9.38 8.05 0.92
CA SER A 107 10.29 7.78 -0.20
C SER A 107 10.27 6.29 -0.55
N LEU A 108 10.67 5.99 -1.77
CA LEU A 108 10.94 4.63 -2.24
C LEU A 108 12.34 4.64 -2.84
N PHE A 109 13.17 3.71 -2.42
CA PHE A 109 14.56 3.68 -2.86
C PHE A 109 15.08 2.25 -3.03
N GLU A 110 16.13 2.12 -3.82
CA GLU A 110 16.95 0.93 -3.87
C GLU A 110 17.95 1.00 -2.73
N GLY A 111 18.09 -0.09 -1.97
CA GLY A 111 18.95 -0.16 -0.81
C GLY A 111 18.32 -0.94 0.33
N THR A 112 18.88 -0.76 1.51
CA THR A 112 18.38 -1.38 2.74
C THR A 112 17.86 -0.32 3.70
N GLU A 113 17.22 -0.76 4.79
CA GLU A 113 16.79 0.17 5.86
C GLU A 113 17.96 0.94 6.49
N LEU A 114 19.21 0.51 6.25
CA LEU A 114 20.42 1.17 6.78
C LEU A 114 21.10 2.06 5.74
N GLU A 115 20.88 1.86 4.45
CA GLU A 115 21.59 2.58 3.41
C GLU A 115 20.74 2.77 2.15
N VAL A 116 20.58 4.02 1.73
CA VAL A 116 19.95 4.38 0.45
C VAL A 116 21.02 4.38 -0.63
N GLU A 117 20.83 3.54 -1.66
CA GLU A 117 21.73 3.50 -2.82
C GLU A 117 21.25 4.46 -3.91
N ASP A 118 19.95 4.40 -4.25
CA ASP A 118 19.36 5.24 -5.27
C ASP A 118 17.85 5.42 -5.03
N TYR A 119 17.34 6.63 -5.20
CA TYR A 119 15.91 6.87 -5.05
C TYR A 119 15.15 6.50 -6.31
N ILE A 120 14.05 5.76 -6.15
CA ILE A 120 13.04 5.56 -7.19
C ILE A 120 12.14 6.78 -7.22
N PHE A 121 11.65 7.21 -6.04
CA PHE A 121 11.18 8.58 -5.85
C PHE A 121 11.74 9.16 -4.55
N GLU A 122 12.18 10.40 -4.64
CA GLU A 122 12.74 11.14 -3.51
C GLU A 122 11.67 11.45 -2.46
N PRO A 123 12.07 11.75 -1.20
CA PRO A 123 11.11 12.05 -0.14
C PRO A 123 10.10 13.13 -0.54
N VAL A 124 8.83 12.81 -0.41
CA VAL A 124 7.71 13.74 -0.59
C VAL A 124 6.99 13.91 0.73
N THR A 125 6.69 15.14 1.09
CA THR A 125 5.99 15.44 2.34
C THR A 125 4.49 15.39 2.11
N VAL A 126 3.79 14.61 2.94
CA VAL A 126 2.33 14.54 2.96
C VAL A 126 1.83 14.83 4.36
N ARG A 127 0.63 15.37 4.48
CA ARG A 127 0.00 15.56 5.78
C ARG A 127 -0.34 14.20 6.37
N LEU A 128 -0.15 14.04 7.67
CA LEU A 128 -0.43 12.79 8.35
C LEU A 128 -1.89 12.34 8.15
N GLU A 129 -2.83 13.27 8.28
CA GLU A 129 -4.25 13.01 8.02
C GLU A 129 -4.49 12.43 6.62
N THR A 130 -3.87 13.01 5.61
CA THR A 130 -3.99 12.55 4.22
C THR A 130 -3.41 11.16 4.03
N LEU A 131 -2.24 10.90 4.61
CA LEU A 131 -1.62 9.57 4.58
C LEU A 131 -2.51 8.52 5.23
N VAL A 132 -3.05 8.82 6.41
CA VAL A 132 -3.92 7.89 7.14
C VAL A 132 -5.18 7.58 6.34
N ARG A 133 -5.83 8.62 5.80
CA ARG A 133 -7.04 8.45 4.99
C ARG A 133 -6.79 7.59 3.77
N ALA A 134 -5.75 7.90 2.99
CA ALA A 134 -5.41 7.14 1.79
C ALA A 134 -5.06 5.69 2.13
N SER A 135 -4.33 5.48 3.21
CA SER A 135 -3.93 4.13 3.65
C SER A 135 -5.14 3.30 4.10
N VAL A 136 -6.07 3.88 4.83
CA VAL A 136 -7.30 3.20 5.28
C VAL A 136 -8.19 2.88 4.07
N GLU A 137 -8.36 3.80 3.14
CA GLU A 137 -9.13 3.56 1.91
C GLU A 137 -8.49 2.41 1.08
N MET A 138 -7.17 2.39 0.98
CA MET A 138 -6.44 1.31 0.32
C MET A 138 -6.72 -0.04 0.99
N GLY A 139 -6.64 -0.10 2.32
CA GLY A 139 -6.91 -1.30 3.10
C GLY A 139 -8.36 -1.77 2.97
N ASP A 140 -9.31 -0.85 3.07
CA ASP A 140 -10.74 -1.16 2.91
C ASP A 140 -11.04 -1.73 1.52
N ALA A 141 -10.45 -1.16 0.47
CA ALA A 141 -10.64 -1.63 -0.90
C ALA A 141 -10.12 -3.06 -1.08
N LEU A 142 -8.94 -3.36 -0.52
CA LEU A 142 -8.37 -4.70 -0.62
C LEU A 142 -9.16 -5.73 0.19
N VAL A 143 -9.55 -5.40 1.42
CA VAL A 143 -10.38 -6.28 2.24
C VAL A 143 -11.73 -6.54 1.54
N GLY A 144 -12.33 -5.51 0.96
CA GLY A 144 -13.58 -5.63 0.20
C GLY A 144 -13.45 -6.57 -1.01
N LEU A 145 -12.33 -6.52 -1.72
CA LEU A 145 -12.06 -7.43 -2.83
C LEU A 145 -11.90 -8.88 -2.33
N ILE A 146 -11.16 -9.08 -1.25
CA ILE A 146 -10.98 -10.41 -0.65
C ILE A 146 -12.35 -11.00 -0.21
N GLU A 147 -13.21 -10.19 0.38
CA GLU A 147 -14.56 -10.61 0.79
C GLU A 147 -15.40 -11.07 -0.41
N LYS A 148 -15.29 -10.40 -1.54
CA LYS A 148 -15.97 -10.79 -2.78
C LYS A 148 -15.47 -12.12 -3.32
N ILE A 149 -14.18 -12.38 -3.20
CA ILE A 149 -13.54 -13.61 -3.69
C ILE A 149 -13.90 -14.78 -2.77
N ASP A 150 -13.58 -14.64 -1.49
CA ASP A 150 -13.83 -15.66 -0.45
C ASP A 150 -13.62 -15.01 0.92
N ALA A 151 -14.70 -14.65 1.59
CA ALA A 151 -14.65 -14.00 2.90
C ALA A 151 -13.94 -14.85 3.98
N SER A 152 -13.93 -16.18 3.81
CA SER A 152 -13.27 -17.07 4.78
C SER A 152 -11.75 -16.90 4.81
N LEU A 153 -11.16 -16.35 3.74
CA LEU A 153 -9.72 -16.07 3.71
C LEU A 153 -9.29 -15.08 4.79
N LEU A 154 -10.16 -14.16 5.18
CA LEU A 154 -9.88 -13.19 6.25
C LEU A 154 -9.73 -13.84 7.63
N GLU A 155 -10.16 -15.08 7.77
CA GLU A 155 -10.04 -15.86 9.02
C GLU A 155 -9.04 -17.00 8.89
N SER A 156 -8.84 -17.54 7.69
CA SER A 156 -8.04 -18.75 7.46
C SER A 156 -6.63 -18.48 6.90
N ASP A 157 -6.47 -17.43 6.10
CA ASP A 157 -5.15 -17.08 5.55
C ASP A 157 -4.46 -16.05 6.44
N GLU A 158 -3.21 -16.32 6.80
CA GLU A 158 -2.47 -15.51 7.76
C GLU A 158 -2.25 -14.06 7.28
N ASP A 159 -1.87 -13.88 6.02
CA ASP A 159 -1.64 -12.54 5.46
C ASP A 159 -2.94 -11.74 5.35
N CYS A 160 -4.04 -12.38 4.98
CA CYS A 160 -5.37 -11.74 4.94
C CYS A 160 -5.87 -11.37 6.34
N LYS A 161 -5.63 -12.25 7.29
CA LYS A 161 -5.99 -12.04 8.70
C LYS A 161 -5.21 -10.87 9.29
N ASP A 162 -3.90 -10.82 9.03
CA ASP A 162 -3.03 -9.71 9.47
C ASP A 162 -3.45 -8.39 8.82
N LEU A 163 -3.75 -8.41 7.53
CA LEU A 163 -4.23 -7.23 6.81
C LEU A 163 -5.48 -6.64 7.48
N LYS A 164 -6.46 -7.47 7.75
CA LYS A 164 -7.71 -7.04 8.39
C LYS A 164 -7.45 -6.49 9.80
N SER A 165 -6.64 -7.19 10.58
CA SER A 165 -6.29 -6.80 11.94
C SER A 165 -5.54 -5.45 11.95
N ASP A 166 -4.53 -5.30 11.10
CA ASP A 166 -3.75 -4.07 11.03
C ASP A 166 -4.56 -2.88 10.50
N LEU A 167 -5.52 -3.13 9.61
CA LEU A 167 -6.46 -2.11 9.16
C LEU A 167 -7.33 -1.62 10.33
N GLU A 168 -7.89 -2.51 11.12
CA GLU A 168 -8.70 -2.17 12.28
C GLU A 168 -7.90 -1.41 13.35
N GLU A 169 -6.67 -1.87 13.61
CA GLU A 169 -5.79 -1.21 14.57
C GLU A 169 -5.34 0.19 14.09
N SER A 170 -5.12 0.36 12.80
CA SER A 170 -4.81 1.67 12.21
C SER A 170 -5.98 2.64 12.36
N LYS A 171 -7.21 2.18 12.16
CA LYS A 171 -8.41 2.99 12.38
C LYS A 171 -8.54 3.43 13.83
N LYS A 172 -8.26 2.54 14.78
CA LYS A 172 -8.26 2.84 16.21
C LYS A 172 -7.16 3.83 16.59
N ALA A 173 -5.98 3.66 16.05
CA ALA A 173 -4.82 4.51 16.35
C ALA A 173 -5.05 5.97 15.93
N TRP A 174 -5.86 6.21 14.90
CA TRP A 174 -6.15 7.55 14.39
C TRP A 174 -7.24 8.26 15.19
N HIS A 175 -8.07 7.55 15.90
CA HIS A 175 -9.13 8.13 16.73
C HIS A 175 -8.67 8.37 18.22
#